data_990e6e83139aeccff85aed8970019397
#
_entry.id   990e6e83139aeccff85aed8970019397
#
_cell.length_a   1.000
_cell.length_b   1.000
_cell.length_c   1.000
_cell.angle_alpha   90.00
_cell.angle_beta   90.00
_cell.angle_gamma   90.00
#
_symmetry.space_group_name_H-M   'P 1'
#
loop_
_entity.id
_entity.type
_entity.pdbx_description
1 polymer ?
#
loop_
_entity_poly.entity_id
_entity_poly.type
_entity_poly.pdbx_seq_one_letter_code
_entity_poly.pdbx_strand_id
1 'polypeptide(L)'
;MINEYNVLYDVNDIPKINVLRSYKDAPKDNTSILSQLKYLESKTNLKDLAYEQVYILSHNINQRIKGFMCVGSGDYDHCDIFFRNIGMFLLLSGAEMATIVHNHPEDVREQSTDDEDLTQKFSTVCDMFNIKNCGSYIISRSGITQIPLGVFYDWRFIK
;
A
#
# COMPACT_ATOMS: atom_id res chain seq x y z
N MET A 1 14.02 -11.47 0.00
CA MET A 1 13.00 -11.63 1.09
C MET A 1 12.26 -10.31 1.20
N ILE A 2 10.94 -10.36 1.23
CA ILE A 2 10.07 -9.19 1.41
C ILE A 2 9.29 -9.41 2.70
N ASN A 3 9.20 -8.37 3.53
CA ASN A 3 8.54 -8.48 4.81
C ASN A 3 7.23 -7.69 4.83
N GLU A 4 6.24 -8.28 5.48
CA GLU A 4 5.07 -7.58 5.98
C GLU A 4 5.37 -7.10 7.40
N TYR A 5 5.02 -5.86 7.68
CA TYR A 5 5.35 -5.21 8.94
C TYR A 5 4.11 -4.76 9.70
N ASN A 6 4.28 -4.57 10.99
CA ASN A 6 3.43 -3.72 11.82
C ASN A 6 4.29 -2.81 12.70
N VAL A 7 3.67 -1.80 13.28
CA VAL A 7 4.32 -0.93 14.28
C VAL A 7 3.79 -1.32 15.65
N LEU A 8 4.71 -1.62 16.56
CA LEU A 8 4.42 -1.91 17.96
C LEU A 8 5.09 -0.85 18.85
N TYR A 9 4.56 -0.67 20.05
CA TYR A 9 5.21 0.12 21.09
C TYR A 9 5.97 -0.81 22.03
N ASP A 10 7.15 -0.41 22.43
CA ASP A 10 7.90 -1.09 23.48
C ASP A 10 7.39 -0.70 24.89
N VAL A 11 8.03 -1.22 25.91
CA VAL A 11 7.67 -0.97 27.32
C VAL A 11 7.84 0.49 27.77
N ASN A 12 8.50 1.32 26.96
CA ASN A 12 8.70 2.75 27.19
C ASN A 12 7.86 3.61 26.24
N ASP A 13 6.85 3.03 25.60
CA ASP A 13 5.98 3.67 24.60
C ASP A 13 6.76 4.20 23.38
N ILE A 14 7.91 3.60 23.05
CA ILE A 14 8.69 3.94 21.86
C ILE A 14 8.23 3.06 20.70
N PRO A 15 7.81 3.65 19.56
CA PRO A 15 7.39 2.89 18.40
C PRO A 15 8.57 2.18 17.75
N LYS A 16 8.36 0.93 17.37
CA LYS A 16 9.32 0.11 16.63
C LYS A 16 8.63 -0.64 15.51
N ILE A 17 9.33 -0.83 14.40
CA ILE A 17 8.90 -1.70 13.33
C ILE A 17 9.10 -3.17 13.72
N ASN A 18 8.11 -3.99 13.47
CA ASN A 18 8.13 -5.41 13.74
C ASN A 18 7.78 -6.21 12.49
N VAL A 19 8.52 -7.28 12.23
CA VAL A 19 8.21 -8.18 11.11
C VAL A 19 7.06 -9.09 11.52
N LEU A 20 5.92 -8.91 10.85
CA LEU A 20 4.74 -9.74 11.05
C LEU A 20 4.87 -11.06 10.29
N ARG A 21 5.32 -11.00 9.03
CA ARG A 21 5.57 -12.15 8.16
C ARG A 21 6.75 -11.88 7.23
N SER A 22 7.43 -12.94 6.80
CA SER A 22 8.51 -12.87 5.83
C SER A 22 8.22 -13.78 4.64
N TYR A 23 8.37 -13.25 3.43
CA TYR A 23 8.15 -13.96 2.19
C TYR A 23 9.47 -14.13 1.45
N LYS A 24 9.82 -15.38 1.12
CA LYS A 24 11.09 -15.71 0.45
C LYS A 24 11.05 -15.45 -1.06
N ASP A 25 9.84 -15.49 -1.64
CA ASP A 25 9.61 -15.20 -3.04
C ASP A 25 9.45 -13.68 -3.23
N ALA A 26 10.14 -13.13 -4.21
CA ALA A 26 9.95 -11.75 -4.65
C ALA A 26 9.11 -11.73 -5.94
N PRO A 27 8.44 -10.61 -6.28
CA PRO A 27 7.77 -10.49 -7.56
C PRO A 27 8.79 -10.66 -8.69
N LYS A 28 8.36 -11.23 -9.83
CA LYS A 28 9.23 -11.45 -11.02
C LYS A 28 9.86 -10.15 -11.51
N ASP A 29 9.05 -9.10 -11.58
CA ASP A 29 9.53 -7.74 -11.82
C ASP A 29 9.40 -6.94 -10.53
N ASN A 30 10.51 -6.79 -9.84
CA ASN A 30 10.56 -6.08 -8.56
C ASN A 30 10.80 -4.56 -8.74
N THR A 31 10.66 -4.04 -9.96
CA THR A 31 10.76 -2.60 -10.28
C THR A 31 9.45 -2.03 -10.83
N SER A 32 8.57 -2.87 -11.39
CA SER A 32 7.23 -2.46 -11.82
C SER A 32 6.27 -2.37 -10.63
N ILE A 33 5.65 -1.21 -10.41
CA ILE A 33 4.65 -1.03 -9.36
C ILE A 33 3.49 -2.01 -9.55
N LEU A 34 2.99 -2.20 -10.76
CA LEU A 34 1.88 -3.13 -11.03
C LEU A 34 2.24 -4.57 -10.67
N SER A 35 3.46 -5.02 -10.99
CA SER A 35 3.95 -6.35 -10.60
C SER A 35 4.05 -6.48 -9.07
N GLN A 36 4.48 -5.43 -8.39
CA GLN A 36 4.55 -5.40 -6.92
C GLN A 36 3.16 -5.41 -6.27
N LEU A 37 2.18 -4.71 -6.85
CA LEU A 37 0.79 -4.72 -6.39
C LEU A 37 0.13 -6.09 -6.63
N LYS A 38 0.41 -6.73 -7.75
CA LYS A 38 0.00 -8.12 -8.02
C LYS A 38 0.60 -9.10 -7.01
N TYR A 39 1.86 -8.88 -6.65
CA TYR A 39 2.52 -9.65 -5.60
C TYR A 39 1.86 -9.42 -4.24
N LEU A 40 1.62 -8.17 -3.84
CA LEU A 40 0.90 -7.84 -2.61
C LEU A 40 -0.45 -8.55 -2.56
N GLU A 41 -1.23 -8.46 -3.64
CA GLU A 41 -2.53 -9.11 -3.75
C GLU A 41 -2.43 -10.62 -3.51
N SER A 42 -1.42 -11.28 -4.09
CA SER A 42 -1.19 -12.72 -3.90
C SER A 42 -0.86 -13.12 -2.45
N LYS A 43 -0.44 -12.18 -1.60
CA LYS A 43 -0.12 -12.42 -0.18
C LYS A 43 -1.25 -12.04 0.76
N THR A 44 -2.11 -11.12 0.35
CA THR A 44 -3.15 -10.53 1.20
C THR A 44 -4.57 -10.92 0.80
N ASN A 45 -4.78 -11.44 -0.42
CA ASN A 45 -6.10 -11.65 -1.05
C ASN A 45 -6.96 -10.39 -1.05
N LEU A 46 -6.34 -9.24 -1.22
CA LEU A 46 -6.96 -7.93 -1.03
C LEU A 46 -8.21 -7.73 -1.92
N LYS A 47 -8.20 -8.24 -3.16
CA LYS A 47 -9.32 -8.15 -4.11
C LYS A 47 -10.58 -8.94 -3.69
N ASP A 48 -10.42 -9.96 -2.83
CA ASP A 48 -11.49 -10.86 -2.42
C ASP A 48 -12.01 -10.58 -1.00
N LEU A 49 -11.45 -9.56 -0.32
CA LEU A 49 -11.93 -9.15 0.99
C LEU A 49 -13.31 -8.49 0.90
N ALA A 50 -14.17 -8.76 1.89
CA ALA A 50 -15.49 -8.16 2.01
C ALA A 50 -15.49 -6.78 2.71
N TYR A 51 -14.31 -6.26 3.02
CA TYR A 51 -14.09 -4.99 3.71
C TYR A 51 -12.85 -4.30 3.14
N GLU A 52 -12.76 -3.00 3.36
CA GLU A 52 -11.61 -2.23 2.87
C GLU A 52 -10.38 -2.39 3.76
N GLN A 53 -9.24 -2.51 3.12
CA GLN A 53 -7.92 -2.38 3.76
C GLN A 53 -7.02 -1.46 2.95
N VAL A 54 -6.19 -0.70 3.64
CA VAL A 54 -5.19 0.17 3.04
C VAL A 54 -3.80 -0.32 3.38
N TYR A 55 -2.97 -0.48 2.37
CA TYR A 55 -1.57 -0.88 2.48
C TYR A 55 -0.64 0.22 1.98
N ILE A 56 0.52 0.32 2.61
CA ILE A 56 1.65 1.11 2.13
C ILE A 56 2.77 0.14 1.74
N LEU A 57 3.37 0.38 0.56
CA LEU A 57 4.57 -0.29 0.12
C LEU A 57 5.75 0.68 0.29
N SER A 58 6.82 0.21 0.91
CA SER A 58 8.10 0.90 1.03
C SER A 58 9.06 0.39 -0.05
N HIS A 59 9.70 1.30 -0.78
CA HIS A 59 10.65 0.98 -1.84
C HIS A 59 12.00 1.64 -1.60
N ASN A 60 13.05 1.07 -2.19
CA ASN A 60 14.35 1.71 -2.27
C ASN A 60 14.41 2.67 -3.47
N ILE A 61 15.54 3.38 -3.65
CA ILE A 61 15.75 4.35 -4.72
C ILE A 61 15.61 3.77 -6.14
N ASN A 62 15.81 2.45 -6.30
CA ASN A 62 15.62 1.74 -7.56
C ASN A 62 14.19 1.22 -7.74
N GLN A 63 13.24 1.75 -6.96
CA GLN A 63 11.81 1.35 -6.97
C GLN A 63 11.56 -0.12 -6.60
N ARG A 64 12.52 -0.81 -6.00
CA ARG A 64 12.34 -2.18 -5.54
C ARG A 64 11.65 -2.21 -4.19
N ILE A 65 10.63 -3.06 -4.07
CA ILE A 65 9.90 -3.23 -2.81
C ILE A 65 10.84 -3.73 -1.69
N LYS A 66 10.81 -3.04 -0.56
CA LYS A 66 11.49 -3.43 0.69
C LYS A 66 10.54 -4.18 1.62
N GLY A 67 9.28 -3.78 1.63
CA GLY A 67 8.23 -4.37 2.43
C GLY A 67 6.93 -3.59 2.36
N PHE A 68 5.93 -4.05 3.09
CA PHE A 68 4.61 -3.45 3.11
C PHE A 68 3.97 -3.55 4.51
N MET A 69 2.99 -2.70 4.76
CA MET A 69 2.23 -2.67 6.01
C MET A 69 0.77 -2.31 5.75
N CYS A 70 -0.15 -3.00 6.43
CA CYS A 70 -1.53 -2.57 6.53
C CYS A 70 -1.61 -1.36 7.48
N VAL A 71 -2.14 -0.24 7.02
CA VAL A 71 -2.23 1.02 7.78
C VAL A 71 -3.66 1.44 8.09
N GLY A 72 -4.62 0.73 7.55
CA GLY A 72 -6.04 0.96 7.80
C GLY A 72 -6.87 -0.25 7.44
N SER A 73 -7.97 -0.42 8.18
CA SER A 73 -8.97 -1.44 7.92
C SER A 73 -10.32 -0.87 8.33
N GLY A 74 -11.36 -1.19 7.62
CA GLY A 74 -12.69 -0.64 7.86
C GLY A 74 -13.80 -1.57 7.45
N ASP A 75 -14.98 -1.00 7.31
CA ASP A 75 -16.17 -1.68 6.84
C ASP A 75 -16.20 -1.76 5.29
N TYR A 76 -17.35 -2.02 4.75
CA TYR A 76 -17.57 -2.22 3.31
C TYR A 76 -17.27 -0.97 2.44
N ASP A 77 -17.53 0.22 2.98
CA ASP A 77 -17.43 1.51 2.30
C ASP A 77 -16.60 2.58 3.04
N HIS A 78 -15.99 2.23 4.18
CA HIS A 78 -15.22 3.16 4.99
C HIS A 78 -14.03 2.48 5.67
N CYS A 79 -12.88 3.13 5.65
CA CYS A 79 -11.65 2.67 6.28
C CYS A 79 -11.04 3.76 7.17
N ASP A 80 -10.86 3.45 8.44
CA ASP A 80 -10.11 4.31 9.35
C ASP A 80 -8.61 4.17 9.09
N ILE A 81 -7.97 5.28 8.74
CA ILE A 81 -6.55 5.33 8.43
C ILE A 81 -5.83 6.20 9.45
N PHE A 82 -4.83 5.59 10.09
CA PHE A 82 -3.97 6.30 11.01
C PHE A 82 -2.74 6.85 10.29
N PHE A 83 -2.78 8.10 9.81
CA PHE A 83 -1.68 8.76 9.11
C PHE A 83 -0.36 8.76 9.88
N ARG A 84 -0.43 8.79 11.22
CA ARG A 84 0.74 8.59 12.07
C ARG A 84 1.44 7.26 11.78
N ASN A 85 0.70 6.18 11.58
CA ASN A 85 1.26 4.85 11.27
C ASN A 85 1.92 4.82 9.89
N ILE A 86 1.37 5.55 8.91
CA ILE A 86 2.01 5.72 7.60
C ILE A 86 3.39 6.36 7.76
N GLY A 87 3.45 7.50 8.44
CA GLY A 87 4.71 8.20 8.68
C GLY A 87 5.73 7.35 9.43
N MET A 88 5.32 6.69 10.51
CA MET A 88 6.19 5.80 11.28
C MET A 88 6.73 4.65 10.42
N PHE A 89 5.87 3.97 9.65
CA PHE A 89 6.31 2.87 8.79
C PHE A 89 7.32 3.35 7.75
N LEU A 90 7.04 4.44 7.05
CA LEU A 90 7.91 4.97 6.01
C LEU A 90 9.29 5.35 6.56
N LEU A 91 9.34 6.01 7.72
CA LEU A 91 10.60 6.41 8.35
C LEU A 91 11.36 5.19 8.89
N LEU A 92 10.71 4.30 9.64
CA LEU A 92 11.36 3.15 10.26
C LEU A 92 11.79 2.08 9.26
N SER A 93 11.08 1.95 8.13
CA SER A 93 11.50 1.06 7.02
C SER A 93 12.61 1.67 6.16
N GLY A 94 12.97 2.93 6.39
CA GLY A 94 13.94 3.65 5.56
C GLY A 94 13.46 3.76 4.12
N ALA A 95 12.17 4.09 3.90
CA ALA A 95 11.60 4.26 2.59
C ALA A 95 12.24 5.43 1.85
N GLU A 96 12.66 5.21 0.62
CA GLU A 96 13.12 6.26 -0.30
C GLU A 96 12.01 6.63 -1.29
N MET A 97 11.13 5.66 -1.56
CA MET A 97 9.93 5.80 -2.38
C MET A 97 8.78 5.03 -1.72
N ALA A 98 7.54 5.42 -1.99
CA ALA A 98 6.36 4.79 -1.40
C ALA A 98 5.18 4.73 -2.36
N THR A 99 4.34 3.72 -2.17
CA THR A 99 3.08 3.53 -2.89
C THR A 99 1.97 3.27 -1.87
N ILE A 100 0.79 3.85 -2.08
CA ILE A 100 -0.42 3.52 -1.30
C ILE A 100 -1.40 2.75 -2.17
N VAL A 101 -2.07 1.78 -1.58
CA VAL A 101 -3.07 0.97 -2.26
C VAL A 101 -4.18 0.55 -1.31
N HIS A 102 -5.41 0.55 -1.78
CA HIS A 102 -6.56 -0.01 -1.06
C HIS A 102 -7.41 -0.85 -2.00
N ASN A 103 -8.30 -1.67 -1.45
CA ASN A 103 -9.25 -2.45 -2.24
C ASN A 103 -10.64 -1.83 -2.21
N HIS A 104 -11.41 -2.09 -3.28
CA HIS A 104 -12.84 -1.86 -3.34
C HIS A 104 -13.58 -3.20 -3.35
N PRO A 105 -14.25 -3.59 -2.25
CA PRO A 105 -14.95 -4.88 -2.14
C PRO A 105 -16.04 -5.10 -3.19
N GLU A 106 -16.66 -4.01 -3.66
CA GLU A 106 -17.75 -4.02 -4.66
C GLU A 106 -17.31 -4.19 -6.10
N ASP A 107 -16.01 -4.35 -6.37
CA ASP A 107 -15.43 -4.33 -7.72
C ASP A 107 -15.62 -3.00 -8.46
N VAL A 108 -15.80 -1.90 -7.74
CA VAL A 108 -15.87 -0.53 -8.29
C VAL A 108 -14.45 -0.09 -8.65
N ARG A 109 -14.30 0.44 -9.87
CA ARG A 109 -13.00 0.89 -10.41
C ARG A 109 -12.76 2.37 -10.19
N GLU A 110 -13.84 3.13 -10.06
CA GLU A 110 -13.81 4.58 -9.90
C GLU A 110 -13.40 4.95 -8.47
N GLN A 111 -12.65 6.04 -8.37
CA GLN A 111 -12.30 6.64 -7.09
C GLN A 111 -13.49 7.40 -6.49
N SER A 112 -13.57 7.37 -5.17
CA SER A 112 -14.48 8.21 -4.39
C SER A 112 -13.81 9.53 -4.00
N THR A 113 -14.58 10.46 -3.42
CA THR A 113 -14.03 11.69 -2.82
C THR A 113 -13.07 11.37 -1.67
N ASP A 114 -13.35 10.34 -0.89
CA ASP A 114 -12.49 9.91 0.21
C ASP A 114 -11.15 9.35 -0.30
N ASP A 115 -11.15 8.67 -1.45
CA ASP A 115 -9.93 8.20 -2.11
C ASP A 115 -9.08 9.35 -2.62
N GLU A 116 -9.70 10.42 -3.13
CA GLU A 116 -8.99 11.64 -3.53
C GLU A 116 -8.34 12.31 -2.31
N ASP A 117 -9.06 12.43 -1.21
CA ASP A 117 -8.55 13.00 0.04
C ASP A 117 -7.40 12.15 0.61
N LEU A 118 -7.54 10.82 0.61
CA LEU A 118 -6.48 9.90 0.99
C LEU A 118 -5.22 10.08 0.13
N THR A 119 -5.39 10.16 -1.19
CA THR A 119 -4.30 10.36 -2.15
C THR A 119 -3.56 11.68 -1.88
N GLN A 120 -4.31 12.77 -1.62
CA GLN A 120 -3.73 14.08 -1.32
C GLN A 120 -2.97 14.07 0.02
N LYS A 121 -3.53 13.46 1.06
CA LYS A 121 -2.88 13.35 2.38
C LYS A 121 -1.63 12.47 2.30
N PHE A 122 -1.67 11.38 1.57
CA PHE A 122 -0.50 10.54 1.35
C PHE A 122 0.62 11.30 0.62
N SER A 123 0.29 12.06 -0.41
CA SER A 123 1.25 12.92 -1.11
C SER A 123 1.90 13.91 -0.15
N THR A 124 1.11 14.54 0.71
CA THR A 124 1.61 15.48 1.72
C THR A 124 2.60 14.80 2.70
N VAL A 125 2.29 13.58 3.16
CA VAL A 125 3.20 12.82 4.03
C VAL A 125 4.51 12.49 3.32
N CYS A 126 4.45 12.07 2.06
CA CYS A 126 5.65 11.79 1.26
C CYS A 126 6.52 13.05 1.11
N ASP A 127 5.92 14.18 0.80
CA ASP A 127 6.63 15.47 0.65
C ASP A 127 7.30 15.90 1.96
N MET A 128 6.59 15.78 3.10
CA MET A 128 7.11 16.13 4.43
C MET A 128 8.38 15.36 4.78
N PHE A 129 8.49 14.11 4.35
CA PHE A 129 9.63 13.23 4.66
C PHE A 129 10.62 13.10 3.50
N ASN A 130 10.45 13.87 2.43
CA ASN A 130 11.27 13.79 1.23
C ASN A 130 11.32 12.37 0.63
N ILE A 131 10.18 11.69 0.62
CA ILE A 131 9.98 10.36 0.06
C ILE A 131 9.28 10.51 -1.28
N LYS A 132 9.78 9.85 -2.33
CA LYS A 132 9.14 9.91 -3.64
C LYS A 132 7.82 9.16 -3.64
N ASN A 133 6.72 9.86 -3.98
CA ASN A 133 5.41 9.24 -4.16
C ASN A 133 5.38 8.48 -5.51
N CYS A 134 5.17 7.16 -5.47
CA CYS A 134 5.06 6.29 -6.63
C CYS A 134 3.61 6.03 -7.07
N GLY A 135 2.65 6.72 -6.46
CA GLY A 135 1.25 6.69 -6.85
C GLY A 135 0.33 6.04 -5.83
N SER A 136 -0.96 6.23 -6.10
CA SER A 136 -2.07 5.67 -5.35
C SER A 136 -2.88 4.74 -6.26
N TYR A 137 -3.35 3.62 -5.72
CA TYR A 137 -3.99 2.58 -6.52
C TYR A 137 -5.19 1.97 -5.80
N ILE A 138 -6.19 1.56 -6.58
CA ILE A 138 -7.33 0.77 -6.14
C ILE A 138 -7.18 -0.65 -6.68
N ILE A 139 -7.29 -1.65 -5.82
CA ILE A 139 -7.38 -3.06 -6.20
C ILE A 139 -8.85 -3.49 -6.19
N SER A 140 -9.32 -4.03 -7.31
CA SER A 140 -10.64 -4.64 -7.46
C SER A 140 -10.50 -6.07 -7.98
N ARG A 141 -11.59 -6.83 -8.00
CA ARG A 141 -11.58 -8.19 -8.57
C ARG A 141 -11.18 -8.21 -10.05
N SER A 142 -11.52 -7.16 -10.78
CA SER A 142 -11.25 -7.04 -12.21
C SER A 142 -9.85 -6.53 -12.55
N GLY A 143 -9.19 -5.79 -11.66
CA GLY A 143 -7.87 -5.23 -11.95
C GLY A 143 -7.40 -4.18 -10.94
N ILE A 144 -6.49 -3.34 -11.41
CA ILE A 144 -5.89 -2.24 -10.65
C ILE A 144 -6.23 -0.92 -11.35
N THR A 145 -6.69 0.07 -10.60
CA THR A 145 -6.88 1.45 -11.09
C THR A 145 -5.83 2.35 -10.46
N GLN A 146 -5.10 3.08 -11.29
CA GLN A 146 -4.20 4.14 -10.82
C GLN A 146 -5.00 5.43 -10.64
N ILE A 147 -4.94 6.02 -9.47
CA ILE A 147 -5.66 7.26 -9.13
C ILE A 147 -4.65 8.42 -8.89
N PRO A 148 -4.99 9.66 -9.16
CA PRO A 148 -6.29 10.16 -9.65
C PRO A 148 -6.50 10.02 -11.18
N LEU A 149 -5.56 9.44 -11.91
CA LEU A 149 -5.57 9.38 -13.38
C LEU A 149 -6.71 8.52 -13.95
N GLY A 150 -7.27 7.59 -13.16
CA GLY A 150 -8.32 6.68 -13.58
C GLY A 150 -7.86 5.62 -14.60
N VAL A 151 -6.54 5.39 -14.73
CA VAL A 151 -6.00 4.38 -15.66
C VAL A 151 -6.20 3.00 -15.08
N PHE A 152 -6.93 2.15 -15.81
CA PHE A 152 -7.25 0.79 -15.40
C PHE A 152 -6.35 -0.24 -16.07
N TYR A 153 -5.88 -1.20 -15.28
CA TYR A 153 -5.04 -2.33 -15.68
C TYR A 153 -5.73 -3.64 -15.30
N ASP A 154 -6.17 -4.41 -16.30
CA ASP A 154 -6.79 -5.72 -16.09
C ASP A 154 -5.73 -6.74 -15.60
N TRP A 155 -6.08 -7.57 -14.62
CA TRP A 155 -5.18 -8.57 -14.05
C TRP A 155 -4.54 -9.51 -15.09
N ARG A 156 -5.26 -9.81 -16.17
CA ARG A 156 -4.78 -10.69 -17.25
C ARG A 156 -3.54 -10.15 -17.95
N PHE A 157 -3.33 -8.84 -17.95
CA PHE A 157 -2.25 -8.18 -18.67
C PHE A 157 -1.11 -7.68 -17.77
N ILE A 158 -1.25 -7.79 -16.45
CA ILE A 158 -0.17 -7.45 -15.50
C ILE A 158 0.79 -8.64 -15.42
N LYS A 159 2.04 -8.43 -15.80
CA LYS A 159 3.11 -9.44 -15.78
C LYS A 159 3.62 -9.72 -14.37
#